data_59e4e80587cfed4600d882f9b469a180
#
_entry.id   59e4e80587cfed4600d882f9b469a180
#
_cell.length_a   1.000
_cell.length_b   1.000
_cell.length_c   1.000
_cell.angle_alpha   90.00
_cell.angle_beta   90.00
_cell.angle_gamma   90.00
#
_symmetry.space_group_name_H-M   'P 1'
#
loop_
_entity.id
_entity.type
_entity.pdbx_description
1 polymer ?
#
loop_
_entity_poly.entity_id
_entity_poly.type
_entity_poly.pdbx_seq_one_letter_code
_entity_poly.pdbx_strand_id
1 'polypeptide(L)'
;MMAATRYDLRIEQGKTVSKIIRWETLPLIWKPITGIAQVAPVQITAATHECPDGWRALVKDALGMDEINTKHWPPRAGDFHRVKVEGPNVVNFNDVSAANFDPWTSGGYLVYYTPVPLTGFTARMKIKDRIGGTVLATLVSPTDITIDTANFTITLNISAAASELFTWVKGVYDLEMILSGVVTAILTGSVTVTKEVTTT
;
A
#
# COMPACT_ATOMS: atom_id res chain seq x y z
N MET A 1 12.99 -14.74 0.12
CA MET A 1 11.92 -14.25 1.03
C MET A 1 12.18 -12.77 1.23
N MET A 2 11.21 -11.89 0.93
CA MET A 2 11.39 -10.46 1.25
C MET A 2 11.34 -10.27 2.75
N ALA A 3 12.22 -9.42 3.29
CA ALA A 3 12.15 -9.03 4.69
C ALA A 3 10.86 -8.22 4.93
N ALA A 4 10.26 -8.36 6.12
CA ALA A 4 9.12 -7.57 6.51
C ALA A 4 9.45 -6.06 6.42
N THR A 5 8.53 -5.28 5.86
CA THR A 5 8.70 -3.83 5.77
C THR A 5 8.50 -3.20 7.15
N ARG A 6 9.40 -2.28 7.52
CA ARG A 6 9.23 -1.52 8.77
C ARG A 6 8.21 -0.41 8.59
N TYR A 7 7.23 -0.38 9.49
CA TYR A 7 6.23 0.68 9.57
C TYR A 7 5.87 0.96 11.04
N ASP A 8 6.08 2.18 11.50
CA ASP A 8 5.76 2.57 12.87
C ASP A 8 4.31 3.09 12.92
N LEU A 9 3.46 2.43 13.72
CA LEU A 9 2.02 2.70 13.84
C LEU A 9 1.76 3.69 14.99
N ARG A 10 0.92 4.68 14.73
CA ARG A 10 0.42 5.60 15.75
C ARG A 10 -1.07 5.36 15.94
N ILE A 11 -1.49 5.25 17.19
CA ILE A 11 -2.88 5.07 17.61
C ILE A 11 -3.21 6.19 18.58
N GLU A 12 -4.30 6.90 18.34
CA GLU A 12 -4.89 7.79 19.31
C GLU A 12 -5.94 7.00 20.09
N GLN A 13 -5.83 6.98 21.42
CA GLN A 13 -6.79 6.29 22.29
C GLN A 13 -8.19 6.86 22.05
N GLY A 14 -9.22 6.00 22.00
CA GLY A 14 -10.59 6.42 21.71
C GLY A 14 -10.88 6.77 20.25
N LYS A 15 -9.91 6.65 19.33
CA LYS A 15 -10.11 6.92 17.89
C LYS A 15 -10.04 5.64 17.06
N THR A 16 -10.82 5.62 16.00
CA THR A 16 -10.76 4.53 15.01
C THR A 16 -9.48 4.66 14.16
N VAL A 17 -8.74 3.59 14.04
CA VAL A 17 -7.62 3.47 13.13
C VAL A 17 -8.01 2.55 11.98
N SER A 18 -7.88 3.03 10.74
CA SER A 18 -8.02 2.22 9.53
C SER A 18 -6.78 2.41 8.66
N LYS A 19 -6.07 1.31 8.37
CA LYS A 19 -4.85 1.35 7.58
C LYS A 19 -4.89 0.31 6.49
N ILE A 20 -4.84 0.76 5.24
CA ILE A 20 -4.76 -0.10 4.06
C ILE A 20 -3.29 -0.43 3.78
N ILE A 21 -3.01 -1.71 3.65
CA ILE A 21 -1.71 -2.29 3.36
C ILE A 21 -1.86 -3.04 2.03
N ARG A 22 -0.84 -2.92 1.16
CA ARG A 22 -0.74 -3.66 -0.10
C ARG A 22 0.54 -4.48 -0.07
N TRP A 23 0.40 -5.78 -0.30
CA TRP A 23 1.53 -6.68 -0.33
C TRP A 23 1.96 -6.91 -1.77
N GLU A 24 3.14 -6.41 -2.08
CA GLU A 24 3.72 -6.44 -3.43
C GLU A 24 5.04 -7.20 -3.45
N THR A 25 5.41 -7.75 -4.60
CA THR A 25 6.62 -8.52 -4.78
C THR A 25 7.26 -8.27 -6.16
N LEU A 26 8.44 -8.80 -6.37
CA LEU A 26 9.08 -8.92 -7.68
C LEU A 26 8.54 -10.16 -8.41
N PRO A 27 8.64 -10.19 -9.76
CA PRO A 27 9.20 -9.17 -10.63
C PRO A 27 8.30 -7.94 -10.78
N LEU A 28 8.85 -6.86 -11.36
CA LEU A 28 8.04 -5.75 -11.83
C LEU A 28 7.21 -6.17 -13.04
N ILE A 29 5.98 -5.68 -13.10
CA ILE A 29 5.09 -5.80 -14.27
C ILE A 29 5.31 -4.59 -15.15
N TRP A 30 5.43 -4.81 -16.46
CA TRP A 30 5.64 -3.80 -17.47
C TRP A 30 4.49 -3.85 -18.47
N LYS A 31 3.72 -2.78 -18.58
CA LYS A 31 2.59 -2.66 -19.53
C LYS A 31 2.91 -1.57 -20.53
N PRO A 32 2.96 -1.89 -21.85
CA PRO A 32 3.22 -0.89 -22.86
C PRO A 32 2.18 0.24 -22.82
N ILE A 33 2.66 1.48 -22.89
CA ILE A 33 1.81 2.66 -22.98
C ILE A 33 1.45 2.90 -24.46
N THR A 34 0.18 3.19 -24.70
CA THR A 34 -0.36 3.51 -26.02
C THR A 34 -0.83 4.95 -26.12
N GLY A 35 -0.81 5.70 -25.04
CA GLY A 35 -1.13 7.12 -25.00
C GLY A 35 -0.93 7.73 -23.61
N ILE A 36 -0.50 9.00 -23.58
CA ILE A 36 -0.50 9.82 -22.38
C ILE A 36 -1.13 11.16 -22.74
N ALA A 37 -2.19 11.56 -22.01
CA ALA A 37 -2.86 12.83 -22.23
C ALA A 37 -2.21 13.94 -21.40
N GLN A 38 -2.02 15.12 -22.03
CA GLN A 38 -1.55 16.35 -21.37
C GLN A 38 -2.67 17.02 -20.56
N VAL A 39 -3.11 16.36 -19.50
CA VAL A 39 -4.20 16.83 -18.62
C VAL A 39 -3.80 16.79 -17.15
N ALA A 40 -4.62 17.35 -16.31
CA ALA A 40 -4.49 17.28 -14.86
C ALA A 40 -5.75 16.67 -14.23
N PRO A 41 -5.65 15.51 -13.57
CA PRO A 41 -4.47 14.65 -13.41
C PRO A 41 -4.06 13.99 -14.73
N VAL A 42 -2.77 13.62 -14.85
CA VAL A 42 -2.27 12.93 -16.05
C VAL A 42 -3.01 11.61 -16.24
N GLN A 43 -3.41 11.34 -17.49
CA GLN A 43 -4.08 10.12 -17.88
C GLN A 43 -3.17 9.27 -18.77
N ILE A 44 -3.01 8.00 -18.42
CA ILE A 44 -2.13 7.04 -19.10
C ILE A 44 -2.98 5.91 -19.64
N THR A 45 -2.85 5.63 -20.93
CA THR A 45 -3.50 4.49 -21.60
C THR A 45 -2.49 3.37 -21.77
N ALA A 46 -2.77 2.22 -21.17
CA ALA A 46 -2.00 0.99 -21.27
C ALA A 46 -2.97 -0.19 -21.35
N ALA A 47 -3.04 -0.84 -22.51
CA ALA A 47 -4.01 -1.89 -22.76
C ALA A 47 -3.90 -3.03 -21.74
N THR A 48 -5.04 -3.41 -21.17
CA THR A 48 -5.15 -4.50 -20.18
C THR A 48 -4.08 -4.38 -19.10
N HIS A 49 -3.98 -3.19 -18.48
CA HIS A 49 -2.89 -2.89 -17.55
C HIS A 49 -2.92 -3.76 -16.28
N GLU A 50 -4.11 -4.25 -15.84
CA GLU A 50 -4.29 -5.12 -14.67
C GLU A 50 -3.72 -4.55 -13.36
N CYS A 51 -3.30 -3.28 -13.35
CA CYS A 51 -2.84 -2.60 -12.15
C CYS A 51 -4.04 -2.35 -11.23
N PRO A 52 -4.03 -2.80 -9.97
CA PRO A 52 -5.15 -2.59 -9.07
C PRO A 52 -5.34 -1.11 -8.71
N ASP A 53 -6.57 -0.70 -8.41
CA ASP A 53 -6.86 0.67 -7.98
C ASP A 53 -6.13 1.01 -6.67
N GLY A 54 -5.59 2.22 -6.62
CA GLY A 54 -4.78 2.69 -5.49
C GLY A 54 -3.42 2.00 -5.36
N TRP A 55 -2.99 1.18 -6.32
CA TRP A 55 -1.63 0.62 -6.38
C TRP A 55 -0.61 1.74 -6.62
N ARG A 56 0.66 1.43 -6.54
CA ARG A 56 1.72 2.38 -6.91
C ARG A 56 2.37 1.96 -8.22
N ALA A 57 2.48 2.89 -9.15
CA ALA A 57 3.11 2.68 -10.43
C ALA A 57 3.96 3.89 -10.83
N LEU A 58 4.80 3.69 -11.83
CA LEU A 58 5.60 4.74 -12.43
C LEU A 58 5.56 4.60 -13.96
N VAL A 59 6.01 5.63 -14.66
CA VAL A 59 6.25 5.59 -16.10
C VAL A 59 7.74 5.52 -16.36
N LYS A 60 8.13 4.73 -17.35
CA LYS A 60 9.51 4.60 -17.81
C LYS A 60 9.59 4.55 -19.32
N ASP A 61 10.60 5.21 -19.89
CA ASP A 61 10.95 5.21 -21.32
C ASP A 61 9.83 5.75 -22.24
N ALA A 62 8.99 6.68 -21.74
CA ALA A 62 8.10 7.47 -22.57
C ALA A 62 8.90 8.49 -23.37
N LEU A 63 8.56 8.69 -24.65
CA LEU A 63 9.22 9.64 -25.54
C LEU A 63 8.33 10.85 -25.79
N GLY A 64 8.94 12.02 -25.84
CA GLY A 64 8.27 13.31 -25.97
C GLY A 64 7.92 13.90 -24.61
N MET A 65 7.14 13.24 -23.80
CA MET A 65 6.79 13.63 -22.43
C MET A 65 7.84 13.08 -21.44
N ASP A 66 9.05 13.59 -21.49
CA ASP A 66 10.15 13.07 -20.68
C ASP A 66 9.97 13.31 -19.17
N GLU A 67 9.19 14.33 -18.80
CA GLU A 67 8.95 14.75 -17.42
C GLU A 67 8.17 13.71 -16.60
N ILE A 68 7.39 12.85 -17.27
CA ILE A 68 6.63 11.78 -16.60
C ILE A 68 7.52 10.60 -16.21
N ASN A 69 8.67 10.45 -16.83
CA ASN A 69 9.53 9.29 -16.60
C ASN A 69 10.15 9.30 -15.22
N THR A 70 10.27 8.09 -14.64
CA THR A 70 11.05 7.90 -13.40
C THR A 70 12.48 8.41 -13.55
N LYS A 71 12.98 9.08 -12.51
CA LYS A 71 14.32 9.66 -12.49
C LYS A 71 15.40 8.68 -12.06
N HIS A 72 15.03 7.57 -11.43
CA HIS A 72 15.97 6.61 -10.87
C HIS A 72 15.69 5.20 -11.41
N TRP A 73 16.78 4.46 -11.61
CA TRP A 73 16.72 3.02 -11.87
C TRP A 73 17.86 2.29 -11.16
N PRO A 74 17.61 1.32 -10.28
CA PRO A 74 16.28 0.86 -9.81
C PRO A 74 15.44 1.98 -9.19
N PRO A 75 14.08 1.90 -9.29
CA PRO A 75 13.21 2.95 -8.81
C PRO A 75 13.23 3.06 -7.28
N ARG A 76 13.15 4.28 -6.78
CA ARG A 76 13.04 4.61 -5.35
C ARG A 76 11.58 4.78 -4.96
N ALA A 77 11.29 4.78 -3.68
CA ALA A 77 9.93 4.94 -3.17
C ALA A 77 9.21 6.22 -3.69
N GLY A 78 9.96 7.31 -3.85
CA GLY A 78 9.43 8.59 -4.34
C GLY A 78 9.23 8.68 -5.86
N ASP A 79 9.65 7.66 -6.61
CA ASP A 79 9.43 7.62 -8.06
C ASP A 79 8.04 7.05 -8.43
N PHE A 80 7.32 6.50 -7.46
CA PHE A 80 6.02 5.88 -7.67
C PHE A 80 4.89 6.86 -7.36
N HIS A 81 3.89 6.86 -8.23
CA HIS A 81 2.63 7.57 -8.08
C HIS A 81 1.52 6.61 -7.71
N ARG A 82 0.53 7.09 -6.97
CA ARG A 82 -0.66 6.29 -6.66
C ARG A 82 -1.61 6.29 -7.85
N VAL A 83 -1.91 5.09 -8.33
CA VAL A 83 -2.81 4.87 -9.46
C VAL A 83 -4.26 5.06 -9.05
N LYS A 84 -5.03 5.78 -9.87
CA LYS A 84 -6.48 5.73 -9.91
C LYS A 84 -6.88 5.04 -11.21
N VAL A 85 -7.55 3.89 -11.09
CA VAL A 85 -8.04 3.12 -12.23
C VAL A 85 -9.34 3.73 -12.74
N GLU A 86 -9.38 4.11 -14.03
CA GLU A 86 -10.56 4.65 -14.70
C GLU A 86 -11.21 3.60 -15.63
N GLY A 87 -10.54 2.47 -15.82
CA GLY A 87 -11.04 1.36 -16.63
C GLY A 87 -9.93 0.36 -16.93
N PRO A 88 -10.21 -0.69 -17.70
CA PRO A 88 -9.24 -1.79 -17.93
C PRO A 88 -7.99 -1.36 -18.69
N ASN A 89 -8.04 -0.21 -19.34
CA ASN A 89 -6.96 0.29 -20.19
C ASN A 89 -6.45 1.67 -19.77
N VAL A 90 -7.02 2.30 -18.74
CA VAL A 90 -6.73 3.70 -18.40
C VAL A 90 -6.51 3.87 -16.91
N VAL A 91 -5.41 4.53 -16.58
CA VAL A 91 -5.08 4.94 -15.22
C VAL A 91 -4.72 6.42 -15.15
N ASN A 92 -4.97 7.04 -14.00
CA ASN A 92 -4.53 8.39 -13.69
C ASN A 92 -3.50 8.38 -12.56
N PHE A 93 -2.54 9.32 -12.61
CA PHE A 93 -1.72 9.69 -11.46
C PHE A 93 -2.26 11.01 -10.90
N ASN A 94 -3.04 10.93 -9.83
CA ASN A 94 -3.77 12.09 -9.30
C ASN A 94 -2.88 13.18 -8.72
N ASP A 95 -1.63 12.89 -8.45
CA ASP A 95 -0.59 13.80 -7.94
C ASP A 95 0.27 14.41 -9.04
N VAL A 96 -0.02 14.10 -10.34
CA VAL A 96 0.74 14.60 -11.48
C VAL A 96 -0.15 15.43 -12.40
N SER A 97 0.25 16.68 -12.65
CA SER A 97 -0.34 17.54 -13.70
C SER A 97 0.59 17.54 -14.91
N ALA A 98 0.12 17.00 -16.02
CA ALA A 98 0.84 17.01 -17.30
C ALA A 98 0.40 18.14 -18.23
N ALA A 99 -0.39 19.11 -17.75
CA ALA A 99 -0.90 20.19 -18.59
C ALA A 99 0.18 21.06 -19.24
N ASN A 100 1.37 21.13 -18.62
CA ASN A 100 2.53 21.90 -19.11
C ASN A 100 3.72 21.02 -19.50
N PHE A 101 3.53 19.69 -19.59
CA PHE A 101 4.58 18.79 -20.05
C PHE A 101 4.68 18.83 -21.57
N ASP A 102 5.77 18.32 -22.11
CA ASP A 102 5.88 18.13 -23.54
C ASP A 102 4.88 17.05 -24.04
N PRO A 103 4.39 17.12 -25.28
CA PRO A 103 3.48 16.12 -25.82
C PRO A 103 4.12 14.74 -25.89
N TRP A 104 3.44 13.71 -25.36
CA TRP A 104 3.85 12.34 -25.59
C TRP A 104 3.80 11.99 -27.08
N THR A 105 4.87 11.37 -27.59
CA THR A 105 4.97 10.98 -29.00
C THR A 105 4.87 9.48 -29.21
N SER A 106 5.53 8.68 -28.38
CA SER A 106 5.51 7.21 -28.48
C SER A 106 6.19 6.54 -27.29
N GLY A 107 6.08 5.22 -27.25
CA GLY A 107 6.82 4.37 -26.31
C GLY A 107 6.39 4.53 -24.84
N GLY A 108 7.19 3.96 -23.98
CA GLY A 108 6.97 3.97 -22.54
C GLY A 108 6.23 2.77 -22.00
N TYR A 109 6.41 2.56 -20.71
CA TYR A 109 5.78 1.50 -19.95
C TYR A 109 5.20 2.04 -18.64
N LEU A 110 4.00 1.59 -18.32
CA LEU A 110 3.47 1.63 -16.96
C LEU A 110 4.09 0.49 -16.18
N VAL A 111 4.82 0.80 -15.11
CA VAL A 111 5.60 -0.20 -14.35
C VAL A 111 5.16 -0.21 -12.90
N TYR A 112 4.90 -1.40 -12.37
CA TYR A 112 4.47 -1.58 -10.98
C TYR A 112 4.90 -2.94 -10.42
N TYR A 113 4.94 -3.06 -9.10
CA TYR A 113 5.23 -4.32 -8.43
C TYR A 113 4.07 -5.30 -8.55
N THR A 114 4.39 -6.59 -8.69
CA THR A 114 3.39 -7.66 -8.76
C THR A 114 2.57 -7.73 -7.48
N PRO A 115 1.22 -7.61 -7.57
CA PRO A 115 0.34 -7.84 -6.44
C PRO A 115 0.42 -9.30 -5.97
N VAL A 116 0.56 -9.53 -4.67
CA VAL A 116 0.49 -10.88 -4.11
C VAL A 116 -0.98 -11.32 -4.05
N PRO A 117 -1.37 -12.44 -4.67
CA PRO A 117 -2.73 -12.98 -4.55
C PRO A 117 -3.04 -13.31 -3.09
N LEU A 118 -4.14 -12.78 -2.56
CA LEU A 118 -4.50 -12.92 -1.15
C LEU A 118 -5.50 -14.05 -0.86
N THR A 119 -5.91 -14.81 -1.87
CA THR A 119 -6.89 -15.90 -1.72
C THR A 119 -6.39 -16.97 -0.75
N GLY A 120 -7.22 -17.33 0.21
CA GLY A 120 -6.93 -18.36 1.21
C GLY A 120 -6.05 -17.91 2.38
N PHE A 121 -5.54 -16.67 2.34
CA PHE A 121 -4.79 -16.13 3.47
C PHE A 121 -5.71 -15.77 4.64
N THR A 122 -5.17 -15.95 5.85
CA THR A 122 -5.62 -15.29 7.07
C THR A 122 -4.53 -14.36 7.57
N ALA A 123 -4.88 -13.42 8.44
CA ALA A 123 -3.93 -12.44 8.97
C ALA A 123 -3.99 -12.40 10.50
N ARG A 124 -2.84 -12.14 11.10
CA ARG A 124 -2.69 -11.94 12.53
C ARG A 124 -1.66 -10.86 12.80
N MET A 125 -1.97 -9.96 13.72
CA MET A 125 -1.02 -8.99 14.25
C MET A 125 -0.97 -9.11 15.78
N LYS A 126 0.22 -9.24 16.34
CA LYS A 126 0.44 -9.21 17.79
C LYS A 126 1.26 -7.99 18.16
N ILE A 127 0.75 -7.23 19.12
CA ILE A 127 1.45 -6.11 19.74
C ILE A 127 1.95 -6.58 21.09
N LYS A 128 3.25 -6.42 21.34
CA LYS A 128 3.91 -6.79 22.60
C LYS A 128 4.62 -5.57 23.20
N ASP A 129 4.88 -5.60 24.50
CA ASP A 129 5.68 -4.58 25.19
C ASP A 129 7.11 -4.50 24.65
N ARG A 130 7.69 -5.64 24.30
CA ARG A 130 9.01 -5.81 23.68
C ARG A 130 9.09 -7.16 22.95
N ILE A 131 10.13 -7.35 22.17
CA ILE A 131 10.41 -8.65 21.54
C ILE A 131 10.54 -9.73 22.65
N GLY A 132 9.80 -10.82 22.50
CA GLY A 132 9.72 -11.90 23.49
C GLY A 132 8.90 -11.57 24.75
N GLY A 133 8.35 -10.37 24.86
CA GLY A 133 7.62 -9.90 26.03
C GLY A 133 6.13 -10.25 26.06
N THR A 134 5.38 -9.54 26.91
CA THR A 134 3.94 -9.74 27.14
C THR A 134 3.12 -9.21 25.96
N VAL A 135 2.07 -9.94 25.59
CA VAL A 135 1.11 -9.51 24.57
C VAL A 135 0.22 -8.40 25.16
N LEU A 136 0.20 -7.25 24.51
CA LEU A 136 -0.61 -6.10 24.84
C LEU A 136 -1.94 -6.09 24.08
N ALA A 137 -1.90 -6.51 22.80
CA ALA A 137 -3.10 -6.67 21.96
C ALA A 137 -2.87 -7.73 20.88
N THR A 138 -3.95 -8.35 20.44
CA THR A 138 -3.95 -9.27 19.30
C THR A 138 -5.08 -8.87 18.36
N LEU A 139 -4.78 -8.73 17.07
CA LEU A 139 -5.70 -8.40 16.00
C LEU A 139 -5.70 -9.56 15.00
N VAL A 140 -6.87 -9.99 14.55
CA VAL A 140 -7.02 -11.17 13.68
C VAL A 140 -8.01 -10.91 12.56
N SER A 141 -7.84 -11.60 11.43
CA SER A 141 -8.84 -11.65 10.38
C SER A 141 -9.94 -12.67 10.73
N PRO A 142 -11.19 -12.42 10.35
CA PRO A 142 -11.70 -11.25 9.63
C PRO A 142 -12.13 -10.09 10.56
N THR A 143 -12.03 -10.23 11.88
CA THR A 143 -12.59 -9.29 12.86
C THR A 143 -11.94 -7.92 12.81
N ASP A 144 -10.61 -7.90 12.95
CA ASP A 144 -9.82 -6.65 13.06
C ASP A 144 -9.00 -6.39 11.80
N ILE A 145 -8.82 -7.42 10.97
CA ILE A 145 -8.05 -7.34 9.72
C ILE A 145 -8.90 -7.86 8.58
N THR A 146 -9.31 -6.98 7.68
CA THR A 146 -10.06 -7.35 6.49
C THR A 146 -9.10 -7.63 5.35
N ILE A 147 -9.28 -8.78 4.67
CA ILE A 147 -8.54 -9.16 3.48
C ILE A 147 -9.49 -9.07 2.29
N ASP A 148 -9.22 -8.14 1.37
CA ASP A 148 -9.96 -8.00 0.12
C ASP A 148 -9.12 -8.59 -1.01
N THR A 149 -9.52 -9.76 -1.47
CA THR A 149 -8.80 -10.49 -2.53
C THR A 149 -9.00 -9.87 -3.91
N ALA A 150 -10.11 -9.18 -4.14
CA ALA A 150 -10.40 -8.54 -5.42
C ALA A 150 -9.56 -7.28 -5.63
N ASN A 151 -9.32 -6.51 -4.57
CA ASN A 151 -8.55 -5.26 -4.61
C ASN A 151 -7.11 -5.42 -4.10
N PHE A 152 -6.69 -6.63 -3.74
CA PHE A 152 -5.36 -6.92 -3.19
C PHE A 152 -5.03 -6.06 -1.97
N THR A 153 -6.00 -5.84 -1.08
CA THR A 153 -5.79 -5.00 0.11
C THR A 153 -5.95 -5.80 1.40
N ILE A 154 -5.14 -5.42 2.38
CA ILE A 154 -5.20 -5.87 3.76
C ILE A 154 -5.49 -4.64 4.59
N THR A 155 -6.65 -4.57 5.21
CA THR A 155 -7.05 -3.39 6.00
C THR A 155 -7.02 -3.73 7.48
N LEU A 156 -6.14 -3.05 8.21
CA LEU A 156 -6.12 -3.10 9.67
C LEU A 156 -7.18 -2.12 10.19
N ASN A 157 -8.11 -2.62 10.99
CA ASN A 157 -9.19 -1.84 11.60
C ASN A 157 -9.12 -1.99 13.12
N ILE A 158 -8.89 -0.88 13.82
CA ILE A 158 -8.99 -0.83 15.28
C ILE A 158 -10.12 0.15 15.59
N SER A 159 -11.19 -0.35 16.19
CA SER A 159 -12.33 0.51 16.54
C SER A 159 -11.96 1.49 17.65
N ALA A 160 -12.71 2.60 17.78
CA ALA A 160 -12.56 3.53 18.87
C ALA A 160 -12.67 2.85 20.23
N ALA A 161 -13.67 1.99 20.40
CA ALA A 161 -13.88 1.21 21.63
C ALA A 161 -12.69 0.28 21.95
N ALA A 162 -12.08 -0.33 20.92
CA ALA A 162 -10.91 -1.18 21.13
C ALA A 162 -9.67 -0.36 21.50
N SER A 163 -9.45 0.79 20.83
CA SER A 163 -8.30 1.66 21.13
C SER A 163 -8.42 2.37 22.47
N GLU A 164 -9.64 2.63 22.96
CA GLU A 164 -9.89 3.18 24.30
C GLU A 164 -9.34 2.29 25.42
N LEU A 165 -9.37 0.96 25.22
CA LEU A 165 -8.84 -0.01 26.17
C LEU A 165 -7.31 -0.08 26.20
N PHE A 166 -6.61 0.61 25.32
CA PHE A 166 -5.15 0.60 25.28
C PHE A 166 -4.55 1.51 26.37
N THR A 167 -4.22 0.92 27.50
CA THR A 167 -3.62 1.65 28.65
C THR A 167 -2.11 1.82 28.58
N TRP A 168 -1.45 1.12 27.64
CA TRP A 168 -0.02 1.18 27.39
C TRP A 168 0.32 2.31 26.37
N VAL A 169 1.58 2.75 26.38
CA VAL A 169 2.04 3.88 25.54
C VAL A 169 2.86 3.39 24.35
N LYS A 170 3.63 2.33 24.51
CA LYS A 170 4.54 1.83 23.49
C LYS A 170 4.48 0.31 23.40
N GLY A 171 4.70 -0.20 22.21
CA GLY A 171 4.83 -1.62 21.91
C GLY A 171 5.60 -1.85 20.62
N VAL A 172 5.85 -3.11 20.31
CA VAL A 172 6.38 -3.60 19.03
C VAL A 172 5.40 -4.59 18.45
N TYR A 173 5.38 -4.70 17.12
CA TYR A 173 4.45 -5.60 16.46
C TYR A 173 5.02 -6.27 15.22
N ASP A 174 4.44 -7.41 14.86
CA ASP A 174 4.53 -8.05 13.57
C ASP A 174 3.12 -8.28 13.03
N LEU A 175 2.89 -7.95 11.74
CA LEU A 175 1.72 -8.36 10.98
C LEU A 175 2.12 -9.55 10.11
N GLU A 176 1.45 -10.66 10.36
CA GLU A 176 1.70 -11.95 9.71
C GLU A 176 0.53 -12.34 8.81
N MET A 177 0.86 -12.81 7.60
CA MET A 177 -0.04 -13.48 6.68
C MET A 177 0.18 -14.98 6.76
N ILE A 178 -0.89 -15.75 6.81
CA ILE A 178 -0.85 -17.20 7.04
C ILE A 178 -1.62 -17.90 5.91
N LEU A 179 -0.94 -18.78 5.18
CA LEU A 179 -1.53 -19.63 4.14
C LEU A 179 -1.09 -21.06 4.34
N SER A 180 -2.04 -21.99 4.49
CA SER A 180 -1.76 -23.44 4.64
C SER A 180 -0.68 -23.74 5.71
N GLY A 181 -0.72 -23.01 6.83
CA GLY A 181 0.22 -23.17 7.94
C GLY A 181 1.57 -22.45 7.76
N VAL A 182 1.85 -21.89 6.59
CA VAL A 182 3.04 -21.07 6.35
C VAL A 182 2.78 -19.65 6.84
N VAL A 183 3.65 -19.15 7.72
CA VAL A 183 3.56 -17.81 8.30
C VAL A 183 4.60 -16.90 7.65
N THR A 184 4.14 -15.76 7.12
CA THR A 184 4.98 -14.74 6.51
C THR A 184 4.74 -13.40 7.18
N ALA A 185 5.75 -12.85 7.85
CA ALA A 185 5.69 -11.48 8.37
C ALA A 185 5.82 -10.49 7.20
N ILE A 186 4.85 -9.59 7.05
CA ILE A 186 4.83 -8.59 5.98
C ILE A 186 5.13 -7.18 6.48
N LEU A 187 4.75 -6.87 7.73
CA LEU A 187 5.11 -5.63 8.41
C LEU A 187 5.66 -5.91 9.79
N THR A 188 6.57 -5.06 10.23
CA THR A 188 7.09 -5.01 11.60
C THR A 188 7.31 -3.55 12.00
N GLY A 189 7.30 -3.25 13.28
CA GLY A 189 7.59 -1.89 13.72
C GLY A 189 7.24 -1.64 15.18
N SER A 190 7.27 -0.35 15.54
CA SER A 190 6.79 0.12 16.84
C SER A 190 5.33 0.56 16.77
N VAL A 191 4.64 0.48 17.89
CA VAL A 191 3.33 1.09 18.10
C VAL A 191 3.45 2.13 19.19
N THR A 192 2.90 3.32 18.95
CA THR A 192 2.78 4.36 19.97
C THR A 192 1.31 4.69 20.13
N VAL A 193 0.82 4.65 21.39
CA VAL A 193 -0.52 5.06 21.76
C VAL A 193 -0.45 6.41 22.44
N THR A 194 -1.12 7.40 21.86
CA THR A 194 -1.30 8.72 22.46
C THR A 194 -2.62 8.75 23.22
N LYS A 195 -2.59 9.16 24.48
CA LYS A 195 -3.81 9.23 25.30
C LYS A 195 -4.74 10.33 24.80
N GLU A 196 -6.03 10.06 24.87
CA GLU A 196 -7.07 11.04 24.61
C GLU A 196 -7.13 12.05 25.74
N VAL A 197 -7.40 13.33 25.39
CA VAL A 197 -7.61 14.41 26.35
C VAL A 197 -9.09 14.57 26.68
N THR A 198 -9.98 14.15 25.77
CA THR A 198 -11.43 14.21 25.93
C THR A 198 -11.95 12.83 26.30
N THR A 199 -12.17 12.60 27.58
CA THR A 199 -12.90 11.40 28.07
C THR A 199 -14.39 11.67 27.98
N THR A 200 -15.14 10.75 27.38
CA THR A 200 -16.61 10.71 27.45
C THR A 200 -17.08 10.31 28.82
#